data_3dee426ae72c331b6feff318d5bbd7b6
#
_entry.id   3dee426ae72c331b6feff318d5bbd7b6
#
_cell.length_a   1.000
_cell.length_b   1.000
_cell.length_c   1.000
_cell.angle_alpha   90.00
_cell.angle_beta   90.00
_cell.angle_gamma   90.00
#
_symmetry.space_group_name_H-M   'P 1'
#
loop_
_entity.id
_entity.type
_entity.pdbx_description
1 polymer ?
#
loop_
_entity_poly.entity_id
_entity_poly.type
_entity_poly.pdbx_seq_one_letter_code
_entity_poly.pdbx_strand_id
1 'polypeptide(L)'
;MKSILFTFTLIFAVAGLPLQAVSATKLAKPNIIVILTDDLGWADLGAQGIQKDIRTPNLDALAAGGLRATSGYVTAPQCVPSRAGLLSGRSQSRFGVESNGDTLEGFDAQQTIAVRLKQAGYATGMTGKWHLGPPGKIVTHGFDDVYCNQGAAGQAWANFDLDGKTIKGAEIASPVYHLDANSAAACAFIKRHKDQPFFFYLAYRAPHVPLDATRKYLDRFPGPMPERRRQCLAMMSAVDDGVGQVMDTLRQTGLEEKTLIFFMGDNGAPLKITKEDAPGGGPGWDGSLNAPMNGEKGMLSEGGIREPWLTYWKGRIPAGQVYEHPVISLDVAATAVALAGLDRGHHAPRDGNSADLTRSVRTTLDGVNLIPFFTGENKAAPHDALYWRWVAQAAIREGQWKLLVGGPRSYLFNLETDAAEKNNLLAQHPEIAQRLRAKLETWAAELQPPGINVKPMAKTWEEYFDFYLDGKAPAPPDSANAGAKRKGKAKGKAAARPDGADE
;
A
#
# COMPACT_ATOMS: atom_id res chain seq x y z
N MET A 1 -78.96 -28.73 -50.80
CA MET A 1 -78.53 -27.71 -49.89
C MET A 1 -77.05 -27.87 -49.63
N LYS A 2 -76.20 -27.03 -50.24
CA LYS A 2 -74.73 -27.13 -50.16
C LYS A 2 -74.25 -25.98 -49.25
N SER A 3 -73.66 -26.33 -48.09
CA SER A 3 -73.03 -25.37 -47.19
C SER A 3 -71.62 -25.11 -47.63
N ILE A 4 -71.31 -23.83 -47.84
CA ILE A 4 -69.98 -23.32 -48.17
C ILE A 4 -69.31 -22.85 -46.89
N LEU A 5 -68.20 -23.45 -46.52
CA LEU A 5 -67.38 -23.10 -45.37
C LEU A 5 -66.31 -22.09 -45.83
N PHE A 6 -66.37 -20.85 -45.28
CA PHE A 6 -65.33 -19.84 -45.53
C PHE A 6 -64.28 -19.95 -44.42
N THR A 7 -63.04 -20.28 -44.82
CA THR A 7 -61.87 -20.26 -43.94
C THR A 7 -61.21 -18.89 -44.02
N PHE A 8 -61.21 -18.14 -42.90
CA PHE A 8 -60.45 -16.90 -42.78
C PHE A 8 -59.02 -17.21 -42.28
N THR A 9 -58.06 -16.98 -43.13
CA THR A 9 -56.65 -17.07 -42.78
C THR A 9 -56.20 -15.69 -42.25
N LEU A 10 -55.88 -15.66 -40.93
CA LEU A 10 -55.38 -14.44 -40.25
C LEU A 10 -53.84 -14.41 -40.44
N ILE A 11 -53.27 -13.47 -41.23
CA ILE A 11 -51.86 -13.24 -41.39
C ILE A 11 -51.41 -12.32 -40.28
N PHE A 12 -50.67 -12.82 -39.31
CA PHE A 12 -49.94 -11.99 -38.33
C PHE A 12 -48.67 -11.41 -38.96
N ALA A 13 -48.66 -10.13 -39.27
CA ALA A 13 -47.46 -9.40 -39.61
C ALA A 13 -46.67 -9.10 -38.33
N VAL A 14 -45.58 -9.85 -38.07
CA VAL A 14 -44.63 -9.55 -37.00
C VAL A 14 -43.81 -8.37 -37.50
N ALA A 15 -44.12 -7.15 -37.00
CA ALA A 15 -43.27 -5.97 -37.21
C ALA A 15 -41.96 -6.17 -36.41
N GLY A 16 -40.90 -6.48 -37.08
CA GLY A 16 -39.54 -6.54 -36.52
C GLY A 16 -39.13 -5.15 -36.05
N LEU A 17 -39.14 -4.89 -34.74
CA LEU A 17 -38.47 -3.74 -34.16
C LEU A 17 -36.95 -3.89 -34.40
N PRO A 18 -36.26 -2.86 -34.92
CA PRO A 18 -34.83 -2.94 -35.03
C PRO A 18 -34.19 -3.03 -33.64
N LEU A 19 -33.46 -4.10 -33.38
CA LEU A 19 -32.54 -4.18 -32.24
C LEU A 19 -31.55 -3.03 -32.41
N GLN A 20 -31.77 -1.93 -31.71
CA GLN A 20 -30.72 -0.92 -31.56
C GLN A 20 -29.58 -1.60 -30.81
N ALA A 21 -28.48 -1.84 -31.51
CA ALA A 21 -27.22 -2.21 -30.91
C ALA A 21 -26.86 -1.10 -29.90
N VAL A 22 -27.01 -1.42 -28.62
CA VAL A 22 -26.48 -0.58 -27.54
C VAL A 22 -24.98 -0.52 -27.79
N SER A 23 -24.52 0.55 -28.42
CA SER A 23 -23.11 0.86 -28.56
C SER A 23 -22.55 0.84 -27.14
N ALA A 24 -21.67 -0.12 -26.83
CA ALA A 24 -20.94 -0.13 -25.58
C ALA A 24 -20.19 1.20 -25.50
N THR A 25 -20.77 2.16 -24.80
CA THR A 25 -20.10 3.43 -24.50
C THR A 25 -18.81 3.07 -23.81
N LYS A 26 -17.68 3.31 -24.48
CA LYS A 26 -16.35 3.14 -23.93
C LYS A 26 -16.35 3.85 -22.57
N LEU A 27 -16.25 3.12 -21.48
CA LEU A 27 -16.26 3.71 -20.14
C LEU A 27 -15.24 4.86 -20.14
N ALA A 28 -15.69 6.03 -19.72
CA ALA A 28 -14.81 7.16 -19.55
C ALA A 28 -13.74 6.76 -18.53
N LYS A 29 -12.48 7.09 -18.82
CA LYS A 29 -11.34 6.79 -17.93
C LYS A 29 -11.58 7.41 -16.54
N PRO A 30 -11.63 6.63 -15.46
CA PRO A 30 -11.83 7.18 -14.13
C PRO A 30 -10.60 7.92 -13.63
N ASN A 31 -10.79 8.85 -12.71
CA ASN A 31 -9.70 9.35 -11.88
C ASN A 31 -9.27 8.26 -10.90
N ILE A 32 -8.00 8.26 -10.51
CA ILE A 32 -7.45 7.29 -9.58
C ILE A 32 -6.66 8.05 -8.51
N ILE A 33 -7.01 7.83 -7.25
CA ILE A 33 -6.27 8.36 -6.09
C ILE A 33 -5.77 7.18 -5.26
N VAL A 34 -4.47 7.21 -4.96
CA VAL A 34 -3.85 6.29 -4.00
C VAL A 34 -3.44 7.09 -2.79
N ILE A 35 -4.04 6.79 -1.65
CA ILE A 35 -3.73 7.38 -0.34
C ILE A 35 -2.90 6.37 0.42
N LEU A 36 -1.66 6.73 0.72
CA LEU A 36 -0.73 5.88 1.45
C LEU A 36 -0.35 6.53 2.77
N THR A 37 -0.35 5.76 3.84
CA THR A 37 0.19 6.14 5.15
C THR A 37 1.50 5.40 5.40
N ASP A 38 2.31 5.90 6.33
CA ASP A 38 3.67 5.43 6.60
C ASP A 38 3.73 4.84 8.02
N ASP A 39 4.11 3.58 8.16
CA ASP A 39 4.16 2.86 9.43
C ASP A 39 2.80 2.75 10.16
N LEU A 40 1.71 2.64 9.44
CA LEU A 40 0.38 2.46 10.02
C LEU A 40 0.14 0.99 10.37
N GLY A 41 -0.09 0.70 11.64
CA GLY A 41 -0.42 -0.67 12.05
C GLY A 41 -1.87 -1.04 11.77
N TRP A 42 -2.11 -2.33 11.59
CA TRP A 42 -3.44 -2.90 11.32
C TRP A 42 -4.55 -2.40 12.24
N ALA A 43 -4.23 -2.20 13.53
CA ALA A 43 -5.21 -1.84 14.54
C ALA A 43 -5.70 -0.38 14.46
N ASP A 44 -4.98 0.49 13.74
CA ASP A 44 -5.13 1.93 13.85
C ASP A 44 -6.01 2.56 12.75
N LEU A 45 -7.14 1.89 12.52
CA LEU A 45 -8.25 2.41 11.72
C LEU A 45 -9.56 2.11 12.44
N GLY A 46 -10.45 3.10 12.61
CA GLY A 46 -11.73 2.93 13.29
C GLY A 46 -12.56 1.80 12.71
N ALA A 47 -12.62 1.71 11.36
CA ALA A 47 -13.32 0.65 10.63
C ALA A 47 -12.81 -0.78 10.91
N GLN A 48 -11.61 -0.95 11.49
CA GLN A 48 -11.12 -2.26 11.95
C GLN A 48 -11.78 -2.71 13.26
N GLY A 49 -12.24 -1.76 14.10
CA GLY A 49 -12.93 -2.05 15.35
C GLY A 49 -12.03 -2.64 16.44
N ILE A 50 -10.70 -2.54 16.32
CA ILE A 50 -9.72 -3.15 17.23
C ILE A 50 -9.41 -2.22 18.40
N GLN A 51 -9.02 -0.98 18.11
CA GLN A 51 -8.66 0.03 19.11
C GLN A 51 -9.84 0.98 19.36
N LYS A 52 -10.09 1.27 20.65
CA LYS A 52 -11.18 2.17 21.05
C LYS A 52 -10.76 3.64 21.11
N ASP A 53 -9.47 3.90 21.13
CA ASP A 53 -8.90 5.23 21.23
C ASP A 53 -8.69 5.91 19.86
N ILE A 54 -8.67 5.14 18.76
CA ILE A 54 -8.55 5.67 17.39
C ILE A 54 -9.87 6.31 16.94
N ARG A 55 -9.79 7.44 16.24
CA ARG A 55 -10.92 8.18 15.68
C ARG A 55 -10.60 8.59 14.25
N THR A 56 -11.21 7.88 13.30
CA THR A 56 -11.01 8.09 11.86
C THR A 56 -12.36 8.15 11.12
N PRO A 57 -13.28 9.08 11.47
CA PRO A 57 -14.65 9.07 10.95
C PRO A 57 -14.75 9.21 9.43
N ASN A 58 -13.80 9.91 8.77
CA ASN A 58 -13.79 10.06 7.32
C ASN A 58 -13.29 8.79 6.62
N LEU A 59 -12.27 8.13 7.16
CA LEU A 59 -11.81 6.83 6.68
C LEU A 59 -12.85 5.74 6.97
N ASP A 60 -13.54 5.81 8.10
CA ASP A 60 -14.64 4.90 8.43
C ASP A 60 -15.82 5.09 7.46
N ALA A 61 -16.12 6.35 7.07
CA ALA A 61 -17.12 6.65 6.05
C ALA A 61 -16.68 6.14 4.66
N LEU A 62 -15.38 6.22 4.34
CA LEU A 62 -14.81 5.66 3.10
C LEU A 62 -14.99 4.13 3.07
N ALA A 63 -14.72 3.45 4.17
CA ALA A 63 -14.95 2.01 4.33
C ALA A 63 -16.44 1.65 4.21
N ALA A 64 -17.31 2.39 4.87
CA ALA A 64 -18.75 2.18 4.84
C ALA A 64 -19.37 2.46 3.46
N GLY A 65 -18.83 3.44 2.71
CA GLY A 65 -19.29 3.77 1.37
C GLY A 65 -18.66 2.90 0.26
N GLY A 66 -17.68 2.08 0.59
CA GLY A 66 -16.95 1.24 -0.34
C GLY A 66 -16.65 -0.15 0.22
N LEU A 67 -15.40 -0.57 0.14
CA LEU A 67 -14.93 -1.90 0.50
C LEU A 67 -13.77 -1.80 1.50
N ARG A 68 -13.80 -2.65 2.52
CA ARG A 68 -12.69 -2.92 3.42
C ARG A 68 -12.17 -4.35 3.18
N ALA A 69 -10.90 -4.50 2.78
CA ALA A 69 -10.29 -5.81 2.68
C ALA A 69 -9.74 -6.26 4.04
N THR A 70 -10.07 -7.48 4.43
CA THR A 70 -9.55 -8.08 5.68
C THR A 70 -8.18 -8.71 5.49
N SER A 71 -7.75 -8.92 4.25
CA SER A 71 -6.48 -9.53 3.86
C SER A 71 -5.77 -8.67 2.81
N GLY A 72 -5.57 -7.36 3.12
CA GLY A 72 -4.79 -6.44 2.30
C GLY A 72 -3.31 -6.52 2.64
N TYR A 73 -2.45 -6.67 1.64
CA TYR A 73 -1.01 -6.85 1.82
C TYR A 73 -0.20 -5.82 1.05
N VAL A 74 0.98 -5.53 1.59
CA VAL A 74 2.04 -4.80 0.90
C VAL A 74 3.15 -5.75 0.47
N THR A 75 4.06 -5.30 -0.41
CA THR A 75 5.07 -6.17 -1.03
C THR A 75 6.30 -6.37 -0.17
N ALA A 76 6.51 -5.53 0.83
CA ALA A 76 7.66 -5.61 1.72
C ALA A 76 7.35 -4.96 3.07
N PRO A 77 8.05 -5.37 4.14
CA PRO A 77 7.85 -4.85 5.50
C PRO A 77 8.65 -3.57 5.77
N GLN A 78 9.04 -2.83 4.74
CA GLN A 78 9.76 -1.55 4.82
C GLN A 78 9.33 -0.58 3.71
N CYS A 79 9.44 0.72 4.00
CA CYS A 79 8.93 1.81 3.17
C CYS A 79 9.46 1.78 1.72
N VAL A 80 10.79 1.81 1.51
CA VAL A 80 11.40 1.89 0.17
C VAL A 80 10.98 0.73 -0.72
N PRO A 81 11.20 -0.55 -0.33
CA PRO A 81 10.82 -1.67 -1.18
C PRO A 81 9.31 -1.77 -1.37
N SER A 82 8.49 -1.48 -0.36
CA SER A 82 7.04 -1.51 -0.48
C SER A 82 6.53 -0.45 -1.48
N ARG A 83 7.03 0.78 -1.38
CA ARG A 83 6.69 1.87 -2.31
C ARG A 83 7.19 1.59 -3.72
N ALA A 84 8.37 1.01 -3.88
CA ALA A 84 8.90 0.58 -5.18
C ALA A 84 8.01 -0.49 -5.83
N GLY A 85 7.56 -1.47 -5.06
CA GLY A 85 6.60 -2.49 -5.51
C GLY A 85 5.27 -1.88 -5.93
N LEU A 86 4.63 -1.09 -5.05
CA LEU A 86 3.37 -0.40 -5.33
C LEU A 86 3.42 0.41 -6.63
N LEU A 87 4.41 1.30 -6.76
CA LEU A 87 4.47 2.24 -7.88
C LEU A 87 4.89 1.58 -9.20
N SER A 88 5.71 0.53 -9.17
CA SER A 88 6.08 -0.22 -10.39
C SER A 88 5.04 -1.26 -10.79
N GLY A 89 4.21 -1.74 -9.86
CA GLY A 89 3.29 -2.86 -10.04
C GLY A 89 4.01 -4.19 -10.22
N ARG A 90 5.28 -4.27 -9.77
CA ARG A 90 6.13 -5.46 -9.84
C ARG A 90 6.76 -5.72 -8.48
N SER A 91 6.91 -7.00 -8.13
CA SER A 91 7.67 -7.34 -6.93
C SER A 91 9.05 -6.69 -6.99
N GLN A 92 9.38 -5.89 -5.99
CA GLN A 92 10.61 -5.11 -5.91
C GLN A 92 11.87 -6.00 -5.87
N SER A 93 11.74 -7.24 -5.42
CA SER A 93 12.83 -8.22 -5.45
C SER A 93 13.20 -8.67 -6.87
N ARG A 94 12.33 -8.45 -7.89
CA ARG A 94 12.66 -8.70 -9.30
C ARG A 94 13.69 -7.74 -9.86
N PHE A 95 13.82 -6.58 -9.24
CA PHE A 95 14.77 -5.55 -9.65
C PHE A 95 15.73 -5.13 -8.52
N GLY A 96 15.89 -5.97 -7.49
CA GLY A 96 16.94 -5.87 -6.49
C GLY A 96 16.76 -4.78 -5.44
N VAL A 97 15.53 -4.34 -5.15
CA VAL A 97 15.23 -3.38 -4.08
C VAL A 97 14.51 -4.11 -2.94
N GLU A 98 15.23 -4.47 -1.88
CA GLU A 98 14.68 -5.25 -0.76
C GLU A 98 14.73 -4.51 0.58
N SER A 99 15.58 -3.49 0.72
CA SER A 99 15.71 -2.72 1.96
C SER A 99 15.76 -1.21 1.71
N ASN A 100 15.63 -0.43 2.79
CA ASN A 100 15.76 1.03 2.71
C ASN A 100 17.17 1.50 2.30
N GLY A 101 18.18 0.65 2.46
CA GLY A 101 19.57 0.96 2.13
C GLY A 101 20.02 0.55 0.73
N ASP A 102 19.14 -0.09 -0.06
CA ASP A 102 19.51 -0.57 -1.39
C ASP A 102 19.62 0.56 -2.42
N THR A 103 20.40 0.34 -3.46
CA THR A 103 20.42 1.25 -4.61
C THR A 103 19.08 1.19 -5.36
N LEU A 104 18.67 2.31 -5.91
CA LEU A 104 17.38 2.43 -6.62
C LEU A 104 17.53 2.30 -8.14
N GLU A 105 18.68 1.90 -8.65
CA GLU A 105 18.91 1.73 -10.09
C GLU A 105 17.92 0.76 -10.72
N GLY A 106 17.62 -0.33 -10.01
CA GLY A 106 16.63 -1.30 -10.46
C GLY A 106 15.22 -0.72 -10.52
N PHE A 107 14.83 0.15 -9.57
CA PHE A 107 13.58 0.88 -9.59
C PHE A 107 13.56 1.98 -10.65
N ASP A 108 14.65 2.73 -10.81
CA ASP A 108 14.77 3.79 -11.83
C ASP A 108 14.54 3.24 -13.25
N ALA A 109 14.84 1.96 -13.49
CA ALA A 109 14.60 1.29 -14.76
C ALA A 109 13.13 0.84 -14.95
N GLN A 110 12.27 0.95 -13.93
CA GLN A 110 10.86 0.53 -14.03
C GLN A 110 9.95 1.67 -14.52
N GLN A 111 8.89 1.28 -15.22
CA GLN A 111 7.80 2.19 -15.50
C GLN A 111 6.82 2.20 -14.31
N THR A 112 6.64 3.35 -13.70
CA THR A 112 5.67 3.51 -12.61
C THR A 112 4.23 3.59 -13.11
N ILE A 113 3.26 3.51 -12.20
CA ILE A 113 1.84 3.79 -12.48
C ILE A 113 1.71 5.16 -13.17
N ALA A 114 2.39 6.18 -12.66
CA ALA A 114 2.31 7.54 -13.19
C ALA A 114 2.82 7.62 -14.62
N VAL A 115 3.96 7.01 -14.96
CA VAL A 115 4.48 6.95 -16.34
C VAL A 115 3.46 6.30 -17.27
N ARG A 116 2.88 5.15 -16.87
CA ARG A 116 1.91 4.42 -17.70
C ARG A 116 0.63 5.22 -17.91
N LEU A 117 0.09 5.81 -16.85
CA LEU A 117 -1.15 6.57 -16.91
C LEU A 117 -0.97 7.90 -17.69
N LYS A 118 0.19 8.55 -17.55
CA LYS A 118 0.55 9.71 -18.38
C LYS A 118 0.52 9.37 -19.87
N GLN A 119 1.07 8.22 -20.28
CA GLN A 119 0.99 7.73 -21.65
C GLN A 119 -0.46 7.50 -22.12
N ALA A 120 -1.38 7.24 -21.19
CA ALA A 120 -2.80 7.15 -21.47
C ALA A 120 -3.54 8.50 -21.41
N GLY A 121 -2.84 9.62 -21.23
CA GLY A 121 -3.42 10.97 -21.22
C GLY A 121 -4.00 11.39 -19.85
N TYR A 122 -3.54 10.78 -18.76
CA TYR A 122 -3.86 11.26 -17.42
C TYR A 122 -2.97 12.41 -17.00
N ALA A 123 -3.52 13.40 -16.31
CA ALA A 123 -2.73 14.29 -15.47
C ALA A 123 -2.20 13.51 -14.29
N THR A 124 -0.95 13.73 -13.89
CA THR A 124 -0.30 12.95 -12.82
C THR A 124 0.27 13.87 -11.75
N GLY A 125 -0.03 13.57 -10.51
CA GLY A 125 0.48 14.36 -9.39
C GLY A 125 0.75 13.54 -8.14
N MET A 126 1.59 14.09 -7.26
CA MET A 126 1.82 13.51 -5.95
C MET A 126 2.10 14.56 -4.88
N THR A 127 1.88 14.17 -3.64
CA THR A 127 2.30 14.95 -2.47
C THR A 127 2.75 14.03 -1.34
N GLY A 128 3.61 14.54 -0.46
CA GLY A 128 4.08 13.87 0.74
C GLY A 128 5.37 13.07 0.56
N LYS A 129 5.50 11.93 1.24
CA LYS A 129 6.72 11.12 1.28
C LYS A 129 6.95 10.37 -0.03
N TRP A 130 8.06 10.66 -0.69
CA TRP A 130 8.55 9.93 -1.86
C TRP A 130 9.37 8.70 -1.48
N HIS A 131 10.48 8.91 -0.80
CA HIS A 131 11.43 7.90 -0.29
C HIS A 131 12.02 6.95 -1.36
N LEU A 132 11.94 7.30 -2.64
CA LEU A 132 12.52 6.54 -3.76
C LEU A 132 13.55 7.39 -4.51
N GLY A 133 14.53 7.89 -3.77
CA GLY A 133 15.59 8.76 -4.25
C GLY A 133 15.29 10.26 -4.06
N PRO A 134 16.14 11.13 -4.58
CA PRO A 134 16.02 12.57 -4.39
C PRO A 134 14.74 13.12 -5.05
N PRO A 135 14.15 14.21 -4.52
CA PRO A 135 12.91 14.80 -5.03
C PRO A 135 12.93 15.13 -6.51
N GLY A 136 14.07 15.55 -7.05
CA GLY A 136 14.23 15.86 -8.48
C GLY A 136 13.98 14.66 -9.41
N LYS A 137 14.07 13.42 -8.91
CA LYS A 137 13.73 12.22 -9.69
C LYS A 137 12.23 11.93 -9.79
N ILE A 138 11.39 12.54 -8.97
CA ILE A 138 9.94 12.30 -8.99
C ILE A 138 9.35 12.57 -10.38
N VAL A 139 9.81 13.62 -11.03
CA VAL A 139 9.36 14.01 -12.38
C VAL A 139 9.72 12.94 -13.41
N THR A 140 10.92 12.34 -13.30
CA THR A 140 11.36 11.27 -14.20
C THR A 140 10.55 9.99 -14.04
N HIS A 141 9.90 9.84 -12.91
CA HIS A 141 8.97 8.73 -12.62
C HIS A 141 7.52 9.04 -12.99
N GLY A 142 7.29 10.11 -13.78
CA GLY A 142 6.01 10.37 -14.45
C GLY A 142 5.06 11.29 -13.71
N PHE A 143 5.45 11.92 -12.61
CA PHE A 143 4.63 12.89 -11.90
C PHE A 143 4.95 14.32 -12.40
N ASP A 144 3.95 15.01 -12.90
CA ASP A 144 4.09 16.37 -13.46
C ASP A 144 3.80 17.44 -12.41
N ASP A 145 2.85 17.21 -11.50
CA ASP A 145 2.45 18.14 -10.46
C ASP A 145 2.88 17.56 -9.09
N VAL A 146 3.94 18.14 -8.50
CA VAL A 146 4.56 17.57 -7.31
C VAL A 146 4.64 18.61 -6.19
N TYR A 147 4.02 18.26 -5.07
CA TYR A 147 4.18 18.98 -3.82
C TYR A 147 4.75 18.02 -2.78
N CYS A 148 6.06 18.05 -2.63
CA CYS A 148 6.77 17.06 -1.79
C CYS A 148 7.33 17.70 -0.53
N ASN A 149 7.01 17.10 0.62
CA ASN A 149 7.69 17.33 1.88
C ASN A 149 8.42 16.06 2.29
N GLN A 150 9.74 16.08 2.22
CA GLN A 150 10.58 14.95 2.63
C GLN A 150 11.18 15.13 4.01
N GLY A 151 10.81 16.18 4.75
CA GLY A 151 11.56 16.53 5.89
C GLY A 151 10.92 16.28 7.24
N ALA A 152 11.78 16.16 8.24
CA ALA A 152 11.46 16.38 9.63
C ALA A 152 10.90 17.81 9.84
N ALA A 153 10.19 18.03 10.95
CA ALA A 153 9.66 19.34 11.31
C ALA A 153 10.72 20.43 11.09
N GLY A 154 10.37 21.47 10.32
CA GLY A 154 11.24 22.59 10.03
C GLY A 154 12.02 22.53 8.72
N GLN A 155 11.88 21.49 7.90
CA GLN A 155 12.52 21.45 6.58
C GLN A 155 11.70 22.21 5.54
N ALA A 156 12.44 22.82 4.59
CA ALA A 156 11.84 23.57 3.50
C ALA A 156 11.06 22.65 2.55
N TRP A 157 9.88 23.08 2.17
CA TRP A 157 9.08 22.43 1.16
C TRP A 157 9.73 22.60 -0.21
N ALA A 158 9.91 21.53 -0.95
CA ALA A 158 10.22 21.59 -2.37
C ALA A 158 8.91 21.43 -3.13
N ASN A 159 8.46 22.51 -3.77
CA ASN A 159 7.38 22.47 -4.73
C ASN A 159 7.96 22.34 -6.12
N PHE A 160 7.32 21.58 -6.97
CA PHE A 160 7.58 21.57 -8.39
C PHE A 160 6.30 22.05 -9.07
N ASP A 161 6.44 22.97 -10.01
CA ASP A 161 5.34 23.36 -10.87
C ASP A 161 5.08 22.32 -11.97
N LEU A 162 4.06 22.56 -12.79
CA LEU A 162 3.70 21.68 -13.91
C LEU A 162 4.82 21.52 -14.96
N ASP A 163 5.78 22.45 -14.99
CA ASP A 163 6.94 22.42 -15.89
C ASP A 163 8.15 21.72 -15.27
N GLY A 164 8.00 21.14 -14.08
CA GLY A 164 9.08 20.49 -13.33
C GLY A 164 10.08 21.46 -12.71
N LYS A 165 9.80 22.76 -12.68
CA LYS A 165 10.62 23.76 -12.00
C LYS A 165 10.39 23.74 -10.51
N THR A 166 11.48 23.76 -9.75
CA THR A 166 11.40 23.85 -8.30
C THR A 166 10.91 25.26 -7.90
N ILE A 167 9.73 25.32 -7.30
CA ILE A 167 9.24 26.55 -6.64
C ILE A 167 9.82 26.55 -5.24
N LYS A 168 10.51 27.64 -4.85
CA LYS A 168 11.08 27.77 -3.51
C LYS A 168 9.99 27.72 -2.45
N GLY A 169 10.17 26.91 -1.39
CA GLY A 169 9.20 26.68 -0.32
C GLY A 169 8.77 27.91 0.51
N ALA A 170 9.41 29.08 0.27
CA ALA A 170 9.04 30.35 0.89
C ALA A 170 7.71 30.95 0.39
N GLU A 171 7.14 30.42 -0.68
CA GLU A 171 5.87 30.92 -1.25
C GLU A 171 4.62 30.31 -0.58
N ILE A 172 4.80 29.30 0.28
CA ILE A 172 3.72 28.84 1.16
C ILE A 172 3.76 29.71 2.40
N ALA A 173 2.90 30.70 2.43
CA ALA A 173 2.80 31.65 3.53
C ALA A 173 2.50 30.90 4.83
N SER A 174 3.45 30.96 5.81
CA SER A 174 3.35 30.41 7.16
C SER A 174 3.68 28.91 7.30
N PRO A 175 4.20 28.47 8.44
CA PRO A 175 4.46 27.06 8.72
C PRO A 175 3.13 26.31 8.84
N VAL A 176 2.62 25.81 7.73
CA VAL A 176 1.46 24.92 7.69
C VAL A 176 1.94 23.53 8.11
N TYR A 177 1.19 22.88 8.98
CA TYR A 177 1.46 21.50 9.36
C TYR A 177 1.49 20.61 8.11
N HIS A 178 2.53 19.80 7.97
CA HIS A 178 2.79 19.07 6.71
C HIS A 178 1.63 18.16 6.26
N LEU A 179 0.89 17.55 7.19
CA LEU A 179 -0.26 16.69 6.84
C LEU A 179 -1.43 17.53 6.31
N ASP A 180 -1.71 18.70 6.93
CA ASP A 180 -2.72 19.64 6.41
C ASP A 180 -2.32 20.17 5.03
N ALA A 181 -1.04 20.46 4.82
CA ALA A 181 -0.54 20.96 3.55
C ALA A 181 -0.61 19.90 2.43
N ASN A 182 -0.30 18.63 2.73
CA ASN A 182 -0.46 17.54 1.77
C ASN A 182 -1.92 17.40 1.33
N SER A 183 -2.85 17.49 2.27
CA SER A 183 -4.29 17.44 1.99
C SER A 183 -4.74 18.63 1.13
N ALA A 184 -4.28 19.83 1.45
CA ALA A 184 -4.57 21.03 0.67
C ALA A 184 -4.01 20.96 -0.76
N ALA A 185 -2.79 20.40 -0.91
CA ALA A 185 -2.19 20.18 -2.23
C ALA A 185 -2.99 19.17 -3.07
N ALA A 186 -3.47 18.07 -2.47
CA ALA A 186 -4.34 17.12 -3.14
C ALA A 186 -5.64 17.78 -3.62
N CYS A 187 -6.28 18.59 -2.77
CA CYS A 187 -7.50 19.31 -3.13
C CYS A 187 -7.25 20.33 -4.25
N ALA A 188 -6.13 21.04 -4.22
CA ALA A 188 -5.74 21.98 -5.28
C ALA A 188 -5.51 21.26 -6.61
N PHE A 189 -4.81 20.11 -6.60
CA PHE A 189 -4.60 19.27 -7.77
C PHE A 189 -5.94 18.81 -8.39
N ILE A 190 -6.86 18.27 -7.58
CA ILE A 190 -8.18 17.81 -8.03
C ILE A 190 -8.93 18.93 -8.73
N LYS A 191 -8.97 20.14 -8.15
CA LYS A 191 -9.63 21.32 -8.72
C LYS A 191 -9.02 21.75 -10.04
N ARG A 192 -7.69 21.70 -10.14
CA ARG A 192 -6.92 22.08 -11.34
C ARG A 192 -7.17 21.12 -12.50
N HIS A 193 -7.28 19.83 -12.21
CA HIS A 193 -7.42 18.78 -13.23
C HIS A 193 -8.84 18.19 -13.35
N LYS A 194 -9.88 18.92 -12.87
CA LYS A 194 -11.27 18.43 -12.82
C LYS A 194 -11.87 18.04 -14.18
N ASP A 195 -11.32 18.56 -15.28
CA ASP A 195 -11.87 18.42 -16.64
C ASP A 195 -11.13 17.33 -17.46
N GLN A 196 -10.18 16.59 -16.86
CA GLN A 196 -9.45 15.51 -17.50
C GLN A 196 -9.21 14.36 -16.51
N PRO A 197 -8.99 13.11 -16.98
CA PRO A 197 -8.66 12.02 -16.08
C PRO A 197 -7.32 12.28 -15.40
N PHE A 198 -7.21 11.95 -14.13
CA PHE A 198 -6.00 12.14 -13.35
C PHE A 198 -5.64 10.93 -12.48
N PHE A 199 -4.37 10.81 -12.19
CA PHE A 199 -3.79 9.95 -11.17
C PHE A 199 -3.11 10.80 -10.11
N PHE A 200 -3.46 10.57 -8.86
CA PHE A 200 -2.85 11.28 -7.74
C PHE A 200 -2.37 10.32 -6.65
N TYR A 201 -1.10 10.48 -6.24
CA TYR A 201 -0.48 9.73 -5.17
C TYR A 201 -0.34 10.63 -3.93
N LEU A 202 -1.20 10.43 -2.93
CA LEU A 202 -1.23 11.15 -1.67
C LEU A 202 -0.52 10.30 -0.61
N ALA A 203 0.77 10.55 -0.41
CA ALA A 203 1.63 9.76 0.44
C ALA A 203 1.93 10.49 1.76
N TYR A 204 1.06 10.33 2.74
CA TYR A 204 1.30 10.88 4.06
C TYR A 204 2.50 10.23 4.75
N ARG A 205 3.28 11.01 5.51
CA ARG A 205 4.33 10.50 6.39
C ARG A 205 3.78 9.98 7.72
N ALA A 206 2.55 10.27 8.05
CA ALA A 206 1.91 9.84 9.30
C ALA A 206 1.58 8.34 9.25
N PRO A 207 1.68 7.66 10.42
CA PRO A 207 2.18 8.15 11.71
C PRO A 207 3.68 7.97 11.96
N HIS A 208 4.50 7.78 10.92
CA HIS A 208 5.96 7.63 11.04
C HIS A 208 6.62 8.78 11.80
N VAL A 209 7.68 8.48 12.53
CA VAL A 209 8.51 9.47 13.23
C VAL A 209 9.16 10.50 12.27
N PRO A 210 9.51 11.71 12.77
CA PRO A 210 9.27 12.24 14.10
C PRO A 210 7.79 12.47 14.37
N LEU A 211 7.36 12.17 15.61
CA LEU A 211 6.00 12.42 16.04
C LEU A 211 5.86 13.93 16.33
N ASP A 212 5.09 14.61 15.50
CA ASP A 212 5.07 16.09 15.45
C ASP A 212 3.64 16.66 15.33
N ALA A 213 2.66 15.96 15.91
CA ALA A 213 1.28 16.42 15.89
C ALA A 213 1.12 17.81 16.52
N THR A 214 0.30 18.67 15.90
CA THR A 214 0.02 20.00 16.41
C THR A 214 -1.05 19.99 17.51
N ARG A 215 -1.13 21.07 18.30
CA ARG A 215 -2.15 21.24 19.36
C ARG A 215 -3.57 21.03 18.82
N LYS A 216 -3.88 21.49 17.61
CA LYS A 216 -5.16 21.28 16.91
C LYS A 216 -5.63 19.82 16.97
N TYR A 217 -4.72 18.88 16.84
CA TYR A 217 -5.00 17.45 16.81
C TYR A 217 -4.76 16.77 18.17
N LEU A 218 -3.72 17.18 18.91
CA LEU A 218 -3.43 16.64 20.25
C LEU A 218 -4.60 16.85 21.22
N ASP A 219 -5.25 18.00 21.16
CA ASP A 219 -6.37 18.35 22.07
C ASP A 219 -7.63 17.48 21.83
N ARG A 220 -7.66 16.69 20.75
CA ARG A 220 -8.72 15.69 20.49
C ARG A 220 -8.57 14.42 21.34
N PHE A 221 -7.41 14.22 21.96
CA PHE A 221 -7.07 13.03 22.74
C PHE A 221 -6.68 13.40 24.18
N PRO A 222 -7.62 13.92 24.98
CA PRO A 222 -7.38 14.28 26.38
C PRO A 222 -7.30 13.01 27.24
N GLY A 223 -6.77 13.16 28.45
CA GLY A 223 -6.68 12.10 29.45
C GLY A 223 -5.33 11.36 29.45
N PRO A 224 -5.13 10.43 30.38
CA PRO A 224 -3.88 9.70 30.54
C PRO A 224 -3.72 8.66 29.42
N MET A 225 -2.62 8.74 28.68
CA MET A 225 -2.15 7.75 27.72
C MET A 225 -0.66 7.95 27.46
N PRO A 226 0.05 6.96 26.93
CA PRO A 226 1.43 7.14 26.50
C PRO A 226 1.53 8.28 25.49
N GLU A 227 2.50 9.19 25.63
CA GLU A 227 2.60 10.37 24.79
C GLU A 227 2.81 10.00 23.31
N ARG A 228 3.59 8.97 23.00
CA ARG A 228 3.76 8.50 21.64
C ARG A 228 2.45 8.02 21.02
N ARG A 229 1.60 7.33 21.79
CA ARG A 229 0.26 6.94 21.36
C ARG A 229 -0.60 8.17 21.05
N ARG A 230 -0.59 9.18 21.92
CA ARG A 230 -1.29 10.44 21.71
C ARG A 230 -0.86 11.12 20.41
N GLN A 231 0.45 11.20 20.19
CA GLN A 231 1.01 11.80 18.97
C GLN A 231 0.57 11.02 17.73
N CYS A 232 0.69 9.71 17.74
CA CYS A 232 0.25 8.84 16.65
C CYS A 232 -1.24 9.05 16.33
N LEU A 233 -2.11 8.99 17.33
CA LEU A 233 -3.55 9.21 17.18
C LEU A 233 -3.88 10.60 16.63
N ALA A 234 -3.16 11.61 17.09
CA ALA A 234 -3.32 12.98 16.64
C ALA A 234 -2.86 13.16 15.19
N MET A 235 -1.75 12.54 14.79
CA MET A 235 -1.29 12.52 13.39
C MET A 235 -2.30 11.79 12.49
N MET A 236 -2.83 10.64 12.92
CA MET A 236 -3.86 9.92 12.18
C MET A 236 -5.18 10.71 12.09
N SER A 237 -5.52 11.49 13.11
CA SER A 237 -6.66 12.41 13.06
C SER A 237 -6.47 13.52 12.02
N ALA A 238 -5.23 13.97 11.79
CA ALA A 238 -4.93 14.92 10.71
C ALA A 238 -5.04 14.29 9.32
N VAL A 239 -4.59 13.04 9.17
CA VAL A 239 -4.79 12.26 7.92
C VAL A 239 -6.28 12.10 7.64
N ASP A 240 -7.06 11.74 8.64
CA ASP A 240 -8.50 11.54 8.51
C ASP A 240 -9.23 12.83 8.09
N ASP A 241 -8.93 13.97 8.71
CA ASP A 241 -9.45 15.28 8.28
C ASP A 241 -9.09 15.57 6.81
N GLY A 242 -7.85 15.22 6.42
CA GLY A 242 -7.38 15.40 5.05
C GLY A 242 -8.13 14.53 4.04
N VAL A 243 -8.42 13.29 4.39
CA VAL A 243 -9.26 12.41 3.56
C VAL A 243 -10.67 13.00 3.41
N GLY A 244 -11.25 13.55 4.51
CA GLY A 244 -12.51 14.27 4.47
C GLY A 244 -12.49 15.44 3.48
N GLN A 245 -11.43 16.26 3.51
CA GLN A 245 -11.26 17.40 2.58
C GLN A 245 -11.15 16.94 1.11
N VAL A 246 -10.44 15.84 0.84
CA VAL A 246 -10.35 15.25 -0.50
C VAL A 246 -11.73 14.79 -0.98
N MET A 247 -12.49 14.08 -0.13
CA MET A 247 -13.83 13.61 -0.46
C MET A 247 -14.80 14.77 -0.71
N ASP A 248 -14.74 15.82 0.11
CA ASP A 248 -15.56 17.03 -0.08
C ASP A 248 -15.20 17.74 -1.38
N THR A 249 -13.90 17.80 -1.73
CA THR A 249 -13.46 18.39 -2.99
C THR A 249 -13.98 17.60 -4.20
N LEU A 250 -13.96 16.27 -4.14
CA LEU A 250 -14.51 15.41 -5.19
C LEU A 250 -16.02 15.61 -5.35
N ARG A 251 -16.76 15.75 -4.25
CA ARG A 251 -18.23 16.06 -4.29
C ARG A 251 -18.49 17.43 -4.89
N GLN A 252 -17.79 18.47 -4.42
CA GLN A 252 -17.93 19.85 -4.90
C GLN A 252 -17.61 20.00 -6.38
N THR A 253 -16.67 19.20 -6.90
CA THR A 253 -16.28 19.21 -8.32
C THR A 253 -17.07 18.24 -9.20
N GLY A 254 -18.00 17.45 -8.61
CA GLY A 254 -18.79 16.45 -9.34
C GLY A 254 -17.98 15.24 -9.82
N LEU A 255 -16.86 14.92 -9.13
CA LEU A 255 -15.94 13.87 -9.52
C LEU A 255 -16.03 12.60 -8.67
N GLU A 256 -16.84 12.59 -7.59
CA GLU A 256 -16.90 11.47 -6.65
C GLU A 256 -17.21 10.13 -7.34
N GLU A 257 -18.21 10.10 -8.25
CA GLU A 257 -18.60 8.89 -8.99
C GLU A 257 -17.60 8.49 -10.10
N LYS A 258 -16.73 9.42 -10.45
CA LYS A 258 -15.71 9.23 -11.50
C LYS A 258 -14.34 8.88 -10.91
N THR A 259 -14.22 8.71 -9.59
CA THR A 259 -12.93 8.55 -8.92
C THR A 259 -12.88 7.24 -8.15
N LEU A 260 -11.88 6.43 -8.48
CA LEU A 260 -11.47 5.24 -7.71
C LEU A 260 -10.43 5.66 -6.69
N ILE A 261 -10.65 5.31 -5.42
CA ILE A 261 -9.74 5.61 -4.31
C ILE A 261 -9.26 4.31 -3.67
N PHE A 262 -7.95 4.19 -3.49
CA PHE A 262 -7.31 3.20 -2.63
C PHE A 262 -6.73 3.89 -1.40
N PHE A 263 -6.90 3.30 -0.23
CA PHE A 263 -6.24 3.69 1.01
C PHE A 263 -5.54 2.48 1.61
N MET A 264 -4.27 2.62 2.02
CA MET A 264 -3.50 1.57 2.69
C MET A 264 -2.30 2.13 3.46
N GLY A 265 -1.69 1.31 4.34
CA GLY A 265 -0.34 1.53 4.88
C GLY A 265 0.73 1.10 3.87
N ASP A 266 1.98 1.56 4.07
CA ASP A 266 3.11 1.08 3.26
C ASP A 266 3.84 -0.11 3.90
N ASN A 267 3.80 -0.24 5.20
CA ASN A 267 4.25 -1.38 6.00
C ASN A 267 3.71 -1.28 7.43
N GLY A 268 3.75 -2.38 8.17
CA GLY A 268 3.28 -2.41 9.54
C GLY A 268 4.02 -1.49 10.49
N ALA A 269 3.37 -1.17 11.60
CA ALA A 269 3.94 -0.30 12.63
C ALA A 269 5.21 -0.89 13.24
N PRO A 270 6.24 -0.06 13.48
CA PRO A 270 7.42 -0.46 14.24
C PRO A 270 7.10 -0.44 15.74
N LEU A 271 6.85 -1.59 16.34
CA LEU A 271 6.61 -1.70 17.79
C LEU A 271 7.89 -1.56 18.58
N LYS A 272 9.05 -1.93 17.99
CA LYS A 272 10.37 -1.81 18.60
C LYS A 272 10.42 -2.46 19.98
N ILE A 273 10.30 -3.77 20.04
CA ILE A 273 10.25 -4.57 21.31
C ILE A 273 11.39 -4.27 22.28
N THR A 274 12.47 -3.68 21.82
CA THR A 274 13.62 -3.25 22.65
C THR A 274 13.48 -1.86 23.23
N LYS A 275 12.34 -1.15 23.01
CA LYS A 275 12.09 0.20 23.48
C LYS A 275 11.20 0.20 24.73
N GLU A 276 11.53 1.01 25.76
CA GLU A 276 10.91 1.00 27.08
C GLU A 276 9.38 1.21 27.09
N ASP A 277 8.85 2.01 26.18
CA ASP A 277 7.43 2.35 26.07
C ASP A 277 6.70 1.58 24.97
N ALA A 278 7.35 0.58 24.37
CA ALA A 278 6.70 -0.30 23.39
C ALA A 278 5.82 -1.35 24.08
N PRO A 279 4.80 -1.88 23.41
CA PRO A 279 3.99 -2.97 23.95
C PRO A 279 4.79 -4.21 24.35
N GLY A 280 5.97 -4.42 23.75
CA GLY A 280 6.93 -5.46 24.12
C GLY A 280 7.94 -5.06 25.20
N GLY A 281 7.90 -3.82 25.70
CA GLY A 281 8.72 -3.34 26.81
C GLY A 281 10.04 -2.65 26.44
N GLY A 282 10.21 -2.16 25.20
CA GLY A 282 11.43 -1.46 24.76
C GLY A 282 11.26 0.06 24.60
N PRO A 283 12.33 0.87 24.63
CA PRO A 283 12.25 2.32 24.52
C PRO A 283 11.94 2.78 23.08
N GLY A 284 11.00 3.74 22.95
CA GLY A 284 10.76 4.50 21.70
C GLY A 284 9.85 3.84 20.68
N TRP A 285 8.81 3.16 21.12
CA TRP A 285 7.66 2.80 20.29
C TRP A 285 7.08 4.01 19.56
N ASP A 286 6.69 3.87 18.29
CA ASP A 286 6.23 4.99 17.47
C ASP A 286 4.73 5.30 17.64
N GLY A 287 4.03 4.56 18.49
CA GLY A 287 2.65 4.85 18.89
C GLY A 287 1.58 4.08 18.12
N SER A 288 1.89 3.52 16.97
CA SER A 288 0.96 2.71 16.18
C SER A 288 0.97 1.24 16.60
N LEU A 289 -0.09 0.48 16.27
CA LEU A 289 -0.33 -0.88 16.77
C LEU A 289 -0.74 -1.84 15.66
N ASN A 290 -0.12 -3.02 15.64
CA ASN A 290 -0.41 -4.08 14.67
C ASN A 290 -1.49 -5.09 15.14
N ALA A 291 -1.94 -5.00 16.38
CA ALA A 291 -2.86 -5.99 16.96
C ALA A 291 -4.10 -6.25 16.06
N PRO A 292 -4.59 -7.49 15.98
CA PRO A 292 -4.08 -8.70 16.64
C PRO A 292 -2.92 -9.38 15.89
N MET A 293 -2.43 -8.79 14.80
CA MET A 293 -1.38 -9.33 13.94
C MET A 293 -0.05 -9.38 14.68
N ASN A 294 0.71 -10.46 14.47
CA ASN A 294 1.99 -10.70 15.10
C ASN A 294 3.14 -10.10 14.29
N GLY A 295 4.16 -9.61 14.98
CA GLY A 295 5.33 -8.98 14.35
C GLY A 295 5.15 -7.48 14.08
N GLU A 296 6.14 -6.92 13.42
CA GLU A 296 6.27 -5.49 13.19
C GLU A 296 7.03 -5.18 11.90
N LYS A 297 7.17 -3.90 11.56
CA LYS A 297 8.04 -3.39 10.47
C LYS A 297 9.39 -4.12 10.44
N GLY A 298 9.78 -4.64 9.27
CA GLY A 298 10.99 -5.47 9.12
C GLY A 298 10.75 -6.96 9.30
N MET A 299 9.49 -7.41 9.39
CA MET A 299 9.13 -8.82 9.41
C MET A 299 8.11 -9.16 8.32
N LEU A 300 8.24 -10.33 7.70
CA LEU A 300 7.23 -10.87 6.79
C LEU A 300 6.10 -11.63 7.51
N SER A 301 6.02 -11.49 8.85
CA SER A 301 4.81 -11.87 9.61
C SER A 301 3.66 -10.91 9.31
N GLU A 302 2.43 -11.30 9.68
CA GLU A 302 1.23 -10.53 9.37
C GLU A 302 1.32 -9.07 9.85
N GLY A 303 1.88 -8.82 11.04
CA GLY A 303 2.03 -7.47 11.59
C GLY A 303 3.02 -6.56 10.84
N GLY A 304 3.84 -7.11 9.94
CA GLY A 304 4.76 -6.30 9.13
C GLY A 304 4.28 -6.04 7.71
N ILE A 305 3.35 -6.86 7.18
CA ILE A 305 2.94 -6.78 5.76
C ILE A 305 1.43 -6.75 5.52
N ARG A 306 0.58 -7.06 6.52
CA ARG A 306 -0.88 -6.98 6.39
C ARG A 306 -1.36 -5.65 6.92
N GLU A 307 -1.91 -4.83 6.02
CA GLU A 307 -2.23 -3.43 6.24
C GLU A 307 -3.72 -3.15 6.23
N PRO A 308 -4.19 -2.09 6.90
CA PRO A 308 -5.51 -1.55 6.64
C PRO A 308 -5.66 -1.24 5.15
N TRP A 309 -6.73 -1.75 4.53
CA TRP A 309 -6.98 -1.57 3.11
C TRP A 309 -8.42 -1.18 2.87
N LEU A 310 -8.63 -0.01 2.26
CA LEU A 310 -9.94 0.45 1.82
C LEU A 310 -9.92 0.72 0.32
N THR A 311 -11.03 0.44 -0.35
CA THR A 311 -11.24 0.82 -1.75
C THR A 311 -12.63 1.42 -1.90
N TYR A 312 -12.69 2.59 -2.54
CA TYR A 312 -13.93 3.32 -2.74
C TYR A 312 -14.12 3.73 -4.19
N TRP A 313 -15.28 3.42 -4.74
CA TRP A 313 -15.71 3.94 -6.03
C TRP A 313 -17.23 3.99 -6.05
N LYS A 314 -17.79 5.17 -5.79
CA LYS A 314 -19.22 5.39 -5.67
C LYS A 314 -19.98 4.92 -6.91
N GLY A 315 -21.01 4.12 -6.69
CA GLY A 315 -21.85 3.57 -7.76
C GLY A 315 -21.23 2.45 -8.59
N ARG A 316 -19.99 2.03 -8.25
CA ARG A 316 -19.28 0.92 -8.91
C ARG A 316 -18.94 -0.22 -7.97
N ILE A 317 -18.37 0.09 -6.82
CA ILE A 317 -18.09 -0.88 -5.76
C ILE A 317 -19.27 -0.83 -4.77
N PRO A 318 -19.89 -1.96 -4.41
CA PRO A 318 -20.95 -2.00 -3.42
C PRO A 318 -20.50 -1.41 -2.08
N ALA A 319 -21.33 -0.58 -1.46
CA ALA A 319 -21.06 0.05 -0.19
C ALA A 319 -21.09 -0.98 0.96
N GLY A 320 -20.21 -0.79 1.96
CA GLY A 320 -20.16 -1.60 3.17
C GLY A 320 -19.61 -3.02 2.95
N GLN A 321 -18.95 -3.27 1.83
CA GLN A 321 -18.42 -4.60 1.52
C GLN A 321 -17.20 -4.93 2.39
N VAL A 322 -17.20 -6.12 2.97
CA VAL A 322 -16.03 -6.75 3.59
C VAL A 322 -15.48 -7.80 2.62
N TYR A 323 -14.25 -7.63 2.19
CA TYR A 323 -13.60 -8.49 1.20
C TYR A 323 -12.53 -9.35 1.87
N GLU A 324 -12.66 -10.66 1.83
CA GLU A 324 -11.84 -11.58 2.62
C GLU A 324 -10.68 -12.19 1.83
N HIS A 325 -10.78 -12.28 0.49
CA HIS A 325 -9.69 -12.83 -0.30
C HIS A 325 -8.46 -11.93 -0.26
N PRO A 326 -7.25 -12.52 -0.24
CA PRO A 326 -6.01 -11.77 -0.24
C PRO A 326 -5.85 -10.89 -1.48
N VAL A 327 -5.46 -9.63 -1.24
CA VAL A 327 -5.07 -8.64 -2.25
C VAL A 327 -3.73 -8.05 -1.86
N ILE A 328 -2.98 -7.55 -2.84
CA ILE A 328 -1.63 -7.00 -2.61
C ILE A 328 -1.46 -5.65 -3.33
N SER A 329 -0.60 -4.78 -2.80
CA SER A 329 -0.39 -3.43 -3.35
C SER A 329 0.04 -3.41 -4.84
N LEU A 330 0.53 -4.53 -5.39
CA LEU A 330 0.79 -4.69 -6.83
C LEU A 330 -0.47 -4.57 -7.69
N ASP A 331 -1.63 -4.93 -7.12
CA ASP A 331 -2.91 -4.93 -7.81
C ASP A 331 -3.40 -3.52 -8.13
N VAL A 332 -2.94 -2.53 -7.37
CA VAL A 332 -3.25 -1.11 -7.62
C VAL A 332 -2.77 -0.69 -9.02
N ALA A 333 -1.53 -1.04 -9.36
CA ALA A 333 -0.97 -0.73 -10.67
C ALA A 333 -1.70 -1.48 -11.80
N ALA A 334 -1.97 -2.77 -11.62
CA ALA A 334 -2.68 -3.58 -12.60
C ALA A 334 -4.11 -3.07 -12.82
N THR A 335 -4.81 -2.71 -11.74
CA THR A 335 -6.15 -2.10 -11.82
C THR A 335 -6.12 -0.76 -12.55
N ALA A 336 -5.17 0.12 -12.20
CA ALA A 336 -5.04 1.43 -12.83
C ALA A 336 -4.76 1.33 -14.34
N VAL A 337 -3.85 0.43 -14.73
CA VAL A 337 -3.48 0.18 -16.13
C VAL A 337 -4.65 -0.39 -16.93
N ALA A 338 -5.41 -1.32 -16.35
CA ALA A 338 -6.60 -1.90 -16.98
C ALA A 338 -7.68 -0.83 -17.22
N LEU A 339 -7.98 0.00 -16.20
CA LEU A 339 -8.96 1.10 -16.30
C LEU A 339 -8.55 2.19 -17.29
N ALA A 340 -7.26 2.40 -17.47
CA ALA A 340 -6.74 3.32 -18.48
C ALA A 340 -6.84 2.77 -19.92
N GLY A 341 -7.22 1.49 -20.08
CA GLY A 341 -7.31 0.83 -21.39
C GLY A 341 -5.94 0.47 -21.98
N LEU A 342 -4.92 0.34 -21.13
CA LEU A 342 -3.57 -0.04 -21.51
C LEU A 342 -3.36 -1.56 -21.46
N ASP A 343 -4.26 -2.30 -20.82
CA ASP A 343 -4.25 -3.76 -20.73
C ASP A 343 -4.75 -4.37 -22.04
N ARG A 344 -3.88 -4.47 -23.02
CA ARG A 344 -4.18 -5.18 -24.28
C ARG A 344 -3.72 -6.63 -24.17
N GLY A 345 -4.43 -7.44 -23.37
CA GLY A 345 -4.35 -8.91 -23.45
C GLY A 345 -3.36 -9.58 -22.50
N HIS A 346 -3.48 -9.37 -21.21
CA HIS A 346 -2.70 -10.07 -20.17
C HIS A 346 -3.39 -11.35 -19.65
N HIS A 347 -4.49 -11.79 -20.27
CA HIS A 347 -5.21 -13.05 -19.93
C HIS A 347 -4.91 -14.22 -20.89
N ALA A 348 -3.80 -14.16 -21.67
CA ALA A 348 -3.39 -15.33 -22.42
C ALA A 348 -2.67 -16.32 -21.48
N PRO A 349 -3.05 -17.62 -21.51
CA PRO A 349 -2.30 -18.66 -20.80
C PRO A 349 -0.83 -18.63 -21.23
N ARG A 350 0.09 -18.89 -20.31
CA ARG A 350 1.52 -19.07 -20.61
C ARG A 350 1.73 -20.41 -21.34
N ASP A 351 1.31 -20.49 -22.58
CA ASP A 351 1.73 -21.55 -23.50
C ASP A 351 3.07 -21.10 -24.10
N GLY A 352 4.11 -21.85 -23.73
CA GLY A 352 5.52 -21.57 -23.95
C GLY A 352 5.98 -21.68 -25.42
N ASN A 353 5.26 -21.13 -26.38
CA ASN A 353 5.66 -21.22 -27.79
C ASN A 353 5.22 -19.99 -28.61
N SER A 354 5.93 -18.87 -28.48
CA SER A 354 6.00 -17.89 -29.57
C SER A 354 7.34 -17.15 -29.55
N ALA A 355 8.20 -17.55 -30.45
CA ALA A 355 9.46 -16.89 -30.79
C ALA A 355 9.21 -15.61 -31.60
N ASP A 356 8.69 -14.54 -30.98
CA ASP A 356 8.68 -13.20 -31.57
C ASP A 356 9.50 -12.26 -30.68
N LEU A 357 10.80 -12.26 -30.91
CA LEU A 357 11.81 -11.46 -30.20
C LEU A 357 11.82 -9.97 -30.60
N THR A 358 10.93 -9.53 -31.48
CA THR A 358 10.84 -8.14 -31.96
C THR A 358 9.77 -7.31 -31.25
N ARG A 359 9.04 -7.89 -30.30
CA ARG A 359 8.06 -7.19 -29.47
C ARG A 359 8.75 -6.55 -28.27
N SER A 360 8.85 -5.22 -28.28
CA SER A 360 9.02 -4.28 -27.18
C SER A 360 8.91 -4.95 -25.80
N VAL A 361 9.92 -4.76 -24.93
CA VAL A 361 9.97 -5.20 -23.54
C VAL A 361 8.61 -4.96 -22.86
N ARG A 362 7.72 -5.96 -22.90
CA ARG A 362 6.47 -5.96 -22.15
C ARG A 362 6.84 -6.13 -20.69
N THR A 363 6.91 -5.04 -19.95
CA THR A 363 6.99 -5.10 -18.50
C THR A 363 5.64 -5.64 -18.00
N THR A 364 5.55 -6.95 -17.81
CA THR A 364 4.39 -7.61 -17.20
C THR A 364 4.27 -7.12 -15.77
N LEU A 365 3.07 -6.69 -15.38
CA LEU A 365 2.75 -6.40 -13.98
C LEU A 365 2.58 -7.73 -13.23
N ASP A 366 2.92 -7.73 -11.94
CA ASP A 366 2.76 -8.92 -11.09
C ASP A 366 1.39 -8.95 -10.36
N GLY A 367 0.66 -7.82 -10.35
CA GLY A 367 -0.68 -7.71 -9.79
C GLY A 367 -1.79 -8.05 -10.79
N VAL A 368 -3.04 -8.06 -10.30
CA VAL A 368 -4.25 -8.30 -11.08
C VAL A 368 -5.21 -7.11 -11.01
N ASN A 369 -6.08 -6.96 -12.02
CA ASN A 369 -7.15 -5.97 -11.97
C ASN A 369 -8.23 -6.40 -10.96
N LEU A 370 -8.39 -5.63 -9.87
CA LEU A 370 -9.31 -5.95 -8.78
C LEU A 370 -10.78 -5.62 -9.07
N ILE A 371 -11.08 -4.82 -10.10
CA ILE A 371 -12.46 -4.35 -10.31
C ILE A 371 -13.46 -5.49 -10.50
N PRO A 372 -13.21 -6.52 -11.32
CA PRO A 372 -14.16 -7.64 -11.47
C PRO A 372 -14.45 -8.37 -10.16
N PHE A 373 -13.47 -8.42 -9.26
CA PHE A 373 -13.61 -9.07 -7.94
C PHE A 373 -14.38 -8.17 -6.96
N PHE A 374 -14.08 -6.88 -6.94
CA PHE A 374 -14.70 -5.93 -6.01
C PHE A 374 -16.14 -5.56 -6.42
N THR A 375 -16.48 -5.67 -7.70
CA THR A 375 -17.87 -5.49 -8.19
C THR A 375 -18.70 -6.76 -8.08
N GLY A 376 -18.09 -7.91 -7.76
CA GLY A 376 -18.76 -9.20 -7.66
C GLY A 376 -19.01 -9.89 -9.00
N GLU A 377 -18.47 -9.35 -10.12
CA GLU A 377 -18.48 -10.00 -11.43
C GLU A 377 -17.68 -11.31 -11.43
N ASN A 378 -16.57 -11.32 -10.70
CA ASN A 378 -15.76 -12.50 -10.44
C ASN A 378 -15.75 -12.82 -8.95
N LYS A 379 -16.21 -14.00 -8.56
CA LYS A 379 -16.28 -14.47 -7.17
C LYS A 379 -15.08 -15.33 -6.75
N ALA A 380 -14.16 -15.64 -7.66
CA ALA A 380 -12.94 -16.37 -7.34
C ALA A 380 -11.96 -15.49 -6.53
N ALA A 381 -10.96 -16.10 -5.94
CA ALA A 381 -9.84 -15.37 -5.37
C ALA A 381 -9.03 -14.68 -6.50
N PRO A 382 -8.54 -13.44 -6.30
CA PRO A 382 -7.72 -12.75 -7.29
C PRO A 382 -6.38 -13.45 -7.55
N HIS A 383 -5.86 -14.12 -6.53
CA HIS A 383 -4.54 -14.76 -6.55
C HIS A 383 -4.62 -16.20 -6.08
N ASP A 384 -3.92 -17.10 -6.77
CA ASP A 384 -3.69 -18.47 -6.29
C ASP A 384 -2.75 -18.48 -5.09
N ALA A 385 -1.72 -17.62 -5.11
CA ALA A 385 -0.79 -17.42 -4.02
C ALA A 385 -0.16 -16.02 -4.07
N LEU A 386 0.22 -15.51 -2.90
CA LEU A 386 1.03 -14.29 -2.75
C LEU A 386 2.42 -14.66 -2.26
N TYR A 387 3.43 -13.91 -2.73
CA TYR A 387 4.84 -14.20 -2.49
C TYR A 387 5.58 -12.97 -2.01
N TRP A 388 6.51 -13.16 -1.07
CA TRP A 388 7.37 -12.11 -0.54
C TRP A 388 8.81 -12.59 -0.41
N ARG A 389 9.75 -11.69 -0.65
CA ARG A 389 11.13 -11.81 -0.21
C ARG A 389 11.62 -10.46 0.29
N TRP A 390 12.30 -10.49 1.41
CA TRP A 390 12.92 -9.34 2.03
C TRP A 390 14.20 -9.76 2.74
N VAL A 391 15.34 -9.40 2.17
CA VAL A 391 16.70 -9.72 2.69
C VAL A 391 16.88 -11.22 2.94
N ALA A 392 16.82 -11.66 4.21
CA ALA A 392 16.97 -13.07 4.61
C ALA A 392 15.61 -13.68 5.04
N GLN A 393 14.50 -13.05 4.69
CA GLN A 393 13.16 -13.55 4.92
C GLN A 393 12.46 -13.81 3.58
N ALA A 394 11.63 -14.84 3.54
CA ALA A 394 10.74 -15.11 2.41
C ALA A 394 9.44 -15.71 2.91
N ALA A 395 8.35 -15.46 2.22
CA ALA A 395 7.05 -16.00 2.58
C ALA A 395 6.20 -16.29 1.33
N ILE A 396 5.30 -17.27 1.48
CA ILE A 396 4.23 -17.56 0.54
C ILE A 396 2.94 -17.75 1.32
N ARG A 397 1.85 -17.13 0.83
CA ARG A 397 0.48 -17.40 1.29
C ARG A 397 -0.32 -18.02 0.15
N GLU A 398 -0.87 -19.21 0.39
CA GLU A 398 -1.79 -19.90 -0.52
C GLU A 398 -3.06 -20.25 0.26
N GLY A 399 -4.18 -19.61 -0.10
CA GLY A 399 -5.42 -19.74 0.66
C GLY A 399 -5.22 -19.35 2.13
N GLN A 400 -5.51 -20.32 3.02
CA GLN A 400 -5.34 -20.15 4.48
C GLN A 400 -3.92 -20.40 4.98
N TRP A 401 -3.05 -21.03 4.18
CA TRP A 401 -1.72 -21.44 4.61
C TRP A 401 -0.67 -20.39 4.29
N LYS A 402 0.17 -20.10 5.26
CA LYS A 402 1.35 -19.24 5.09
C LYS A 402 2.60 -19.96 5.58
N LEU A 403 3.58 -20.09 4.67
CA LEU A 403 4.94 -20.51 5.01
C LEU A 403 5.80 -19.26 5.12
N LEU A 404 6.45 -19.07 6.27
CA LEU A 404 7.43 -18.01 6.53
C LEU A 404 8.80 -18.63 6.74
N VAL A 405 9.81 -18.13 6.04
CA VAL A 405 11.21 -18.50 6.13
C VAL A 405 12.02 -17.31 6.63
N GLY A 406 12.87 -17.50 7.62
CA GLY A 406 13.77 -16.49 8.16
C GLY A 406 15.15 -17.10 8.41
N GLY A 407 16.11 -16.84 7.50
CA GLY A 407 17.38 -17.53 7.53
C GLY A 407 17.21 -19.05 7.51
N PRO A 408 17.77 -19.79 8.50
CA PRO A 408 17.60 -21.24 8.58
C PRO A 408 16.26 -21.70 9.17
N ARG A 409 15.42 -20.77 9.68
CA ARG A 409 14.15 -21.09 10.36
C ARG A 409 12.99 -21.15 9.38
N SER A 410 12.00 -21.99 9.68
CA SER A 410 10.75 -22.07 8.90
C SER A 410 9.55 -22.25 9.82
N TYR A 411 8.44 -21.61 9.46
CA TYR A 411 7.19 -21.61 10.20
C TYR A 411 6.04 -21.81 9.23
N LEU A 412 5.04 -22.60 9.64
CA LEU A 412 3.80 -22.80 8.88
C LEU A 412 2.62 -22.38 9.73
N PHE A 413 1.76 -21.51 9.21
CA PHE A 413 0.58 -21.02 9.89
C PHE A 413 -0.69 -21.27 9.09
N ASN A 414 -1.81 -21.49 9.79
CA ASN A 414 -3.14 -21.44 9.22
C ASN A 414 -3.79 -20.11 9.60
N LEU A 415 -3.79 -19.14 8.69
CA LEU A 415 -4.25 -17.77 8.96
C LEU A 415 -5.77 -17.64 9.11
N GLU A 416 -6.55 -18.66 8.76
CA GLU A 416 -8.00 -18.68 9.00
C GLU A 416 -8.32 -18.86 10.48
N THR A 417 -7.55 -19.69 11.17
CA THR A 417 -7.73 -19.99 12.60
C THR A 417 -6.72 -19.29 13.50
N ASP A 418 -5.62 -18.80 12.93
CA ASP A 418 -4.50 -18.18 13.66
C ASP A 418 -3.90 -17.02 12.88
N ALA A 419 -4.68 -15.95 12.70
CA ALA A 419 -4.21 -14.72 12.06
C ALA A 419 -3.07 -14.03 12.82
N ALA A 420 -2.86 -14.40 14.08
CA ALA A 420 -1.81 -13.90 14.95
C ALA A 420 -0.50 -14.70 14.86
N GLU A 421 -0.42 -15.73 14.00
CA GLU A 421 0.80 -16.53 13.76
C GLU A 421 1.46 -17.07 15.04
N LYS A 422 0.65 -17.53 16.00
CA LYS A 422 1.12 -18.01 17.30
C LYS A 422 1.45 -19.51 17.31
N ASN A 423 0.84 -20.28 16.40
CA ASN A 423 0.92 -21.73 16.42
C ASN A 423 1.67 -22.21 15.15
N ASN A 424 2.95 -22.52 15.31
CA ASN A 424 3.73 -23.11 14.23
C ASN A 424 3.30 -24.56 13.95
N LEU A 425 2.66 -24.79 12.80
CA LEU A 425 2.13 -26.09 12.39
C LEU A 425 3.09 -26.87 11.47
N LEU A 426 4.34 -26.47 11.36
CA LEU A 426 5.34 -27.08 10.47
C LEU A 426 5.51 -28.57 10.69
N ALA A 427 5.55 -28.98 11.96
CA ALA A 427 5.71 -30.39 12.32
C ALA A 427 4.44 -31.24 12.08
N GLN A 428 3.26 -30.60 12.15
CA GLN A 428 1.98 -31.29 11.95
C GLN A 428 1.61 -31.43 10.45
N HIS A 429 2.09 -30.52 9.60
CA HIS A 429 1.75 -30.49 8.15
C HIS A 429 3.01 -30.34 7.28
N PRO A 430 3.99 -31.25 7.38
CA PRO A 430 5.25 -31.15 6.62
C PRO A 430 5.03 -31.20 5.10
N GLU A 431 4.01 -31.91 4.63
CA GLU A 431 3.65 -32.01 3.20
C GLU A 431 3.17 -30.67 2.62
N ILE A 432 2.41 -29.89 3.39
CA ILE A 432 1.96 -28.56 3.00
C ILE A 432 3.17 -27.62 2.95
N ALA A 433 4.00 -27.66 3.98
CA ALA A 433 5.21 -26.83 4.04
C ALA A 433 6.16 -27.12 2.88
N GLN A 434 6.38 -28.39 2.54
CA GLN A 434 7.22 -28.80 1.40
C GLN A 434 6.65 -28.29 0.06
N ARG A 435 5.34 -28.43 -0.15
CA ARG A 435 4.66 -27.95 -1.36
C ARG A 435 4.76 -26.42 -1.50
N LEU A 436 4.50 -25.68 -0.43
CA LEU A 436 4.60 -24.23 -0.43
C LEU A 436 6.05 -23.78 -0.65
N ARG A 437 7.01 -24.49 -0.05
CA ARG A 437 8.44 -24.19 -0.22
C ARG A 437 8.86 -24.36 -1.68
N ALA A 438 8.46 -25.42 -2.34
CA ALA A 438 8.76 -25.64 -3.74
C ALA A 438 8.21 -24.52 -4.65
N LYS A 439 6.98 -24.05 -4.38
CA LYS A 439 6.39 -22.90 -5.09
C LYS A 439 7.18 -21.62 -4.84
N LEU A 440 7.55 -21.36 -3.56
CA LEU A 440 8.32 -20.17 -3.17
C LEU A 440 9.70 -20.17 -3.82
N GLU A 441 10.38 -21.30 -3.86
CA GLU A 441 11.70 -21.46 -4.51
C GLU A 441 11.61 -21.25 -6.03
N THR A 442 10.55 -21.77 -6.67
CA THR A 442 10.30 -21.53 -8.09
C THR A 442 10.12 -20.05 -8.40
N TRP A 443 9.32 -19.36 -7.63
CA TRP A 443 9.13 -17.90 -7.76
C TRP A 443 10.42 -17.13 -7.47
N ALA A 444 11.14 -17.51 -6.41
CA ALA A 444 12.36 -16.83 -5.99
C ALA A 444 13.52 -16.99 -7.01
N ALA A 445 13.50 -18.02 -7.85
CA ALA A 445 14.49 -18.19 -8.92
C ALA A 445 14.43 -17.07 -9.99
N GLU A 446 13.29 -16.36 -10.09
CA GLU A 446 13.10 -15.24 -11.02
C GLU A 446 13.55 -13.87 -10.45
N LEU A 447 14.01 -13.82 -9.20
CA LEU A 447 14.36 -12.59 -8.48
C LEU A 447 15.84 -12.20 -8.61
N GLN A 448 16.21 -11.05 -8.09
CA GLN A 448 17.59 -10.56 -8.08
C GLN A 448 18.07 -10.29 -6.65
N PRO A 449 19.14 -10.97 -6.19
CA PRO A 449 19.69 -12.19 -6.80
C PRO A 449 18.70 -13.35 -6.76
N PRO A 450 18.84 -14.38 -7.61
CA PRO A 450 17.94 -15.53 -7.59
C PRO A 450 17.97 -16.32 -6.28
N GLY A 451 16.79 -16.88 -5.90
CA GLY A 451 16.68 -17.82 -4.80
C GLY A 451 16.28 -17.19 -3.47
N ILE A 452 16.21 -18.02 -2.43
CA ILE A 452 15.92 -17.63 -1.06
C ILE A 452 17.22 -17.55 -0.28
N ASN A 453 17.45 -16.43 0.43
CA ASN A 453 18.60 -16.28 1.29
C ASN A 453 18.36 -17.02 2.62
N VAL A 454 19.06 -18.13 2.81
CA VAL A 454 18.96 -18.97 4.03
C VAL A 454 20.10 -18.72 5.02
N LYS A 455 20.92 -17.69 4.79
CA LYS A 455 21.96 -17.30 5.76
C LYS A 455 21.33 -16.76 7.03
N PRO A 456 22.02 -16.82 8.18
CA PRO A 456 21.55 -16.20 9.41
C PRO A 456 21.15 -14.74 9.19
N MET A 457 20.08 -14.33 9.79
CA MET A 457 19.62 -12.94 9.77
C MET A 457 20.57 -12.06 10.58
N ALA A 458 20.51 -10.75 10.40
CA ALA A 458 21.14 -9.81 11.32
C ALA A 458 20.52 -9.97 12.74
N LYS A 459 21.34 -9.71 13.77
CA LYS A 459 20.97 -9.93 15.18
C LYS A 459 19.58 -9.37 15.55
N THR A 460 19.28 -8.16 15.11
CA THR A 460 17.97 -7.52 15.39
C THR A 460 16.79 -8.35 14.87
N TRP A 461 16.91 -8.90 13.66
CA TRP A 461 15.84 -9.71 13.06
C TRP A 461 15.75 -11.09 13.69
N GLU A 462 16.86 -11.67 14.16
CA GLU A 462 16.86 -12.90 14.95
C GLU A 462 16.15 -12.69 16.27
N GLU A 463 16.41 -11.57 16.98
CA GLU A 463 15.73 -11.21 18.23
C GLU A 463 14.22 -11.02 18.03
N TYR A 464 13.78 -10.44 16.87
CA TYR A 464 12.37 -10.31 16.54
C TYR A 464 11.71 -11.68 16.31
N PHE A 465 12.38 -12.59 15.60
CA PHE A 465 11.89 -13.95 15.39
C PHE A 465 11.83 -14.71 16.73
N ASP A 466 12.84 -14.59 17.56
CA ASP A 466 12.85 -15.17 18.90
C ASP A 466 11.67 -14.68 19.74
N PHE A 467 11.37 -13.39 19.73
CA PHE A 467 10.28 -12.81 20.51
C PHE A 467 8.90 -13.13 19.92
N TYR A 468 8.67 -12.81 18.65
CA TYR A 468 7.34 -12.89 18.05
C TYR A 468 6.93 -14.30 17.67
N LEU A 469 7.86 -15.14 17.22
CA LEU A 469 7.55 -16.45 16.66
C LEU A 469 7.95 -17.62 17.56
N ASP A 470 9.04 -17.49 18.31
CA ASP A 470 9.51 -18.54 19.23
C ASP A 470 9.10 -18.30 20.70
N GLY A 471 8.46 -17.16 21.01
CA GLY A 471 7.96 -16.84 22.34
C GLY A 471 9.07 -16.61 23.39
N LYS A 472 10.29 -16.28 22.96
CA LYS A 472 11.42 -16.00 23.86
C LYS A 472 11.32 -14.57 24.40
N ALA A 473 11.66 -14.38 25.66
CA ALA A 473 11.75 -13.03 26.22
C ALA A 473 12.85 -12.21 25.52
N PRO A 474 12.64 -10.89 25.29
CA PRO A 474 13.67 -10.02 24.76
C PRO A 474 14.92 -10.05 25.66
N ALA A 475 16.11 -10.03 25.06
CA ALA A 475 17.33 -9.86 25.84
C ALA A 475 17.25 -8.52 26.61
N PRO A 476 17.64 -8.48 27.89
CA PRO A 476 17.67 -7.23 28.63
C PRO A 476 18.59 -6.23 27.89
N PRO A 477 18.22 -4.95 27.81
CA PRO A 477 19.05 -3.95 27.14
C PRO A 477 20.46 -3.97 27.75
N ASP A 478 21.49 -4.08 26.91
CA ASP A 478 22.88 -4.07 27.33
C ASP A 478 23.17 -2.81 28.16
N SER A 479 23.19 -2.93 29.46
CA SER A 479 23.52 -1.85 30.42
C SER A 479 24.94 -1.30 30.23
N ALA A 480 25.81 -2.03 29.53
CA ALA A 480 27.18 -1.62 29.21
C ALA A 480 27.26 -0.50 28.14
N ASN A 481 26.31 -0.37 27.24
CA ASN A 481 26.37 0.66 26.18
C ASN A 481 25.68 2.00 26.52
N ALA A 482 24.86 2.05 27.55
CA ALA A 482 24.21 3.29 28.02
C ALA A 482 25.25 4.29 28.61
N GLY A 483 26.37 3.79 29.16
CA GLY A 483 27.44 4.63 29.69
C GLY A 483 28.40 5.22 28.64
N ALA A 484 28.61 4.51 27.54
CA ALA A 484 29.58 4.94 26.52
C ALA A 484 29.02 6.04 25.61
N LYS A 485 27.72 6.05 25.30
CA LYS A 485 27.10 7.10 24.45
C LYS A 485 26.93 8.45 25.17
N ARG A 486 26.95 8.51 26.50
CA ARG A 486 26.91 9.78 27.26
C ARG A 486 28.24 10.50 27.35
N LYS A 487 29.39 9.79 27.26
CA LYS A 487 30.74 10.43 27.33
C LYS A 487 31.24 10.96 25.99
N GLY A 488 30.68 10.54 24.86
CA GLY A 488 31.09 10.99 23.52
C GLY A 488 30.45 12.30 23.03
N LYS A 489 29.36 12.77 23.65
CA LYS A 489 28.61 13.96 23.18
C LYS A 489 29.07 15.31 23.74
N ALA A 490 30.14 15.36 24.57
CA ALA A 490 30.62 16.60 25.18
C ALA A 490 31.80 17.26 24.46
N LYS A 491 32.34 16.71 23.38
CA LYS A 491 33.41 17.36 22.59
C LYS A 491 33.22 17.07 21.10
N GLY A 492 32.62 18.03 20.38
CA GLY A 492 32.58 18.01 18.92
C GLY A 492 31.64 19.09 18.39
N LYS A 493 32.21 20.26 18.07
CA LYS A 493 31.54 21.34 17.33
C LYS A 493 31.08 20.85 15.96
N ALA A 494 29.95 21.38 15.58
CA ALA A 494 29.30 21.43 14.27
C ALA A 494 30.19 21.06 13.07
N ALA A 495 29.87 19.95 12.43
CA ALA A 495 30.09 19.73 11.01
C ALA A 495 28.79 19.13 10.45
N ALA A 496 28.27 19.74 9.38
CA ALA A 496 27.09 19.32 8.68
C ALA A 496 27.24 17.87 8.23
N ARG A 497 26.24 17.03 8.52
CA ARG A 497 26.13 15.67 7.97
C ARG A 497 25.24 15.71 6.72
N PRO A 498 25.60 14.99 5.67
CA PRO A 498 24.68 14.73 4.56
C PRO A 498 23.61 13.74 4.99
N ASP A 499 22.40 14.00 4.53
CA ASP A 499 21.19 13.22 4.77
C ASP A 499 21.35 11.77 4.28
N GLY A 500 20.89 10.83 5.10
CA GLY A 500 20.59 9.49 4.65
C GLY A 500 21.14 8.36 5.51
N ALA A 501 20.63 8.19 6.71
CA ALA A 501 20.62 6.89 7.40
C ALA A 501 19.60 6.95 8.54
N ASP A 502 18.37 6.59 8.24
CA ASP A 502 17.41 6.16 9.25
C ASP A 502 17.51 4.64 9.40
N GLU A 503 18.06 4.18 10.53
CA GLU A 503 17.99 2.81 11.05
C GLU A 503 16.57 2.45 11.49
#